data_d9fce928f7f43a97c4c2fb1ee8a38159
#
_entry.id   d9fce928f7f43a97c4c2fb1ee8a38159
#
_cell.length_a   1.000
_cell.length_b   1.000
_cell.length_c   1.000
_cell.angle_alpha   90.00
_cell.angle_beta   90.00
_cell.angle_gamma   90.00
#
_symmetry.space_group_name_H-M   'P 1'
#
loop_
_entity.id
_entity.type
_entity.pdbx_description
1 polymer ?
#
loop_
_entity_poly.entity_id
_entity_poly.type
_entity_poly.pdbx_seq_one_letter_code
_entity_poly.pdbx_strand_id
1 'polypeptide(L)'
;MNSQANSQVNSQATPHSYLVGLIGSGIGGSLTPAMHEEEGSKLGLHYVYRRIDLEALKLDIAALPDLLTAAERMGFNGLNITYPCKQAVIPLLDDLSDDARALGAVNTVLFKDGKRIGHNTDWSGFARAFQRGLPDVSLERVVQLGAGGAGAAVAHAALNMGAKSLTLFDVDATRAASLAEELQKRFPAAAVSAGSSLAESLAAANGLIHATPTGMAKLPGLPLPVELLHRDLWVADIVYFPIRTALLEAAEAIGCRTLSGGGMAVYQAVDAMRIFTGLEPDAERVYSHFQSLLQR
;
A
#
# COMPACT_ATOMS: atom_id res chain seq x y z
N MET A 1 -12.41 66.90 -11.83
CA MET A 1 -12.35 65.99 -10.68
C MET A 1 -12.61 64.59 -11.20
N ASN A 2 -11.51 63.89 -11.52
CA ASN A 2 -11.58 62.53 -12.06
C ASN A 2 -11.49 61.54 -10.90
N SER A 3 -12.59 60.82 -10.67
CA SER A 3 -12.63 59.64 -9.78
C SER A 3 -12.21 58.41 -10.58
N GLN A 4 -10.96 57.98 -10.44
CA GLN A 4 -10.53 56.66 -10.90
C GLN A 4 -11.00 55.61 -9.90
N ALA A 5 -12.01 54.88 -10.27
CA ALA A 5 -12.40 53.67 -9.56
C ALA A 5 -11.37 52.57 -9.89
N ASN A 6 -10.57 52.25 -8.88
CA ASN A 6 -9.55 51.19 -8.93
C ASN A 6 -10.29 49.85 -8.76
N SER A 7 -10.67 49.20 -9.86
CA SER A 7 -11.18 47.83 -9.85
C SER A 7 -9.99 46.88 -9.67
N GLN A 8 -9.68 46.52 -8.43
CA GLN A 8 -8.87 45.35 -8.11
C GLN A 8 -9.66 44.12 -8.53
N VAL A 9 -9.35 43.61 -9.70
CA VAL A 9 -9.75 42.27 -10.08
C VAL A 9 -8.97 41.30 -9.16
N ASN A 10 -9.66 40.78 -8.13
CA ASN A 10 -9.13 39.71 -7.34
C ASN A 10 -8.97 38.51 -8.27
N SER A 11 -7.76 38.23 -8.76
CA SER A 11 -7.44 36.99 -9.47
C SER A 11 -7.44 35.88 -8.44
N GLN A 12 -8.62 35.36 -8.12
CA GLN A 12 -8.69 34.05 -7.47
C GLN A 12 -8.12 33.07 -8.48
N ALA A 13 -6.92 32.56 -8.18
CA ALA A 13 -6.32 31.48 -8.93
C ALA A 13 -7.35 30.35 -9.02
N THR A 14 -7.67 29.92 -10.24
CA THR A 14 -8.60 28.79 -10.47
C THR A 14 -8.03 27.60 -9.70
N PRO A 15 -8.79 26.98 -8.78
CA PRO A 15 -8.26 25.84 -8.03
C PRO A 15 -7.82 24.77 -9.01
N HIS A 16 -6.63 24.19 -8.77
CA HIS A 16 -6.13 23.10 -9.60
C HIS A 16 -7.08 21.92 -9.50
N SER A 17 -7.49 21.39 -10.64
CA SER A 17 -8.38 20.24 -10.74
C SER A 17 -7.58 18.98 -10.98
N TYR A 18 -7.88 17.94 -10.21
CA TYR A 18 -7.27 16.62 -10.35
C TYR A 18 -8.33 15.56 -10.56
N LEU A 19 -8.14 14.76 -11.59
CA LEU A 19 -8.93 13.56 -11.85
C LEU A 19 -8.01 12.36 -11.73
N VAL A 20 -8.27 11.51 -10.75
CA VAL A 20 -7.49 10.29 -10.49
C VAL A 20 -8.42 9.09 -10.32
N GLY A 21 -7.85 7.90 -10.27
CA GLY A 21 -8.69 6.71 -10.10
C GLY A 21 -7.95 5.54 -9.48
N LEU A 22 -8.70 4.46 -9.23
CA LEU A 22 -8.20 3.17 -8.80
C LEU A 22 -8.68 2.11 -9.79
N ILE A 23 -7.75 1.35 -10.38
CA ILE A 23 -8.03 0.17 -11.20
C ILE A 23 -7.70 -1.09 -10.40
N GLY A 24 -8.65 -2.02 -10.37
CA GLY A 24 -8.49 -3.33 -9.75
C GLY A 24 -9.78 -4.13 -9.80
N SER A 25 -9.83 -5.28 -9.16
CA SER A 25 -11.00 -6.16 -9.10
C SER A 25 -11.56 -6.24 -7.70
N GLY A 26 -12.88 -6.08 -7.55
CA GLY A 26 -13.58 -6.16 -6.27
C GLY A 26 -13.26 -4.99 -5.33
N ILE A 27 -13.04 -3.80 -5.88
CA ILE A 27 -12.58 -2.60 -5.15
C ILE A 27 -13.73 -1.72 -4.63
N GLY A 28 -14.98 -2.19 -4.72
CA GLY A 28 -16.17 -1.44 -4.31
C GLY A 28 -16.11 -0.89 -2.87
N GLY A 29 -15.48 -1.63 -1.94
CA GLY A 29 -15.31 -1.25 -0.53
C GLY A 29 -14.05 -0.42 -0.22
N SER A 30 -13.25 -0.02 -1.23
CA SER A 30 -12.04 0.75 -0.99
C SER A 30 -12.35 2.13 -0.40
N LEU A 31 -11.65 2.48 0.69
CA LEU A 31 -11.74 3.79 1.36
C LEU A 31 -10.80 4.84 0.73
N THR A 32 -9.92 4.44 -0.19
CA THR A 32 -8.96 5.32 -0.85
C THR A 32 -9.61 6.53 -1.50
N PRO A 33 -10.76 6.41 -2.25
CA PRO A 33 -11.42 7.59 -2.83
C PRO A 33 -11.77 8.64 -1.79
N ALA A 34 -12.40 8.22 -0.68
CA ALA A 34 -12.84 9.14 0.36
C ALA A 34 -11.64 9.85 1.06
N MET A 35 -10.54 9.13 1.28
CA MET A 35 -9.31 9.72 1.82
C MET A 35 -8.73 10.79 0.89
N HIS A 36 -8.63 10.50 -0.39
CA HIS A 36 -8.08 11.44 -1.38
C HIS A 36 -8.97 12.67 -1.60
N GLU A 37 -10.28 12.48 -1.72
CA GLU A 37 -11.24 13.57 -1.97
C GLU A 37 -11.32 14.52 -0.78
N GLU A 38 -11.39 14.00 0.46
CA GLU A 38 -11.39 14.82 1.67
C GLU A 38 -10.09 15.62 1.80
N GLU A 39 -8.95 14.98 1.66
CA GLU A 39 -7.66 15.67 1.75
C GLU A 39 -7.47 16.67 0.61
N GLY A 40 -7.90 16.34 -0.61
CA GLY A 40 -7.91 17.27 -1.75
C GLY A 40 -8.72 18.53 -1.45
N SER A 41 -9.91 18.37 -0.85
CA SER A 41 -10.74 19.49 -0.41
C SER A 41 -10.03 20.36 0.63
N LYS A 42 -9.32 19.76 1.60
CA LYS A 42 -8.55 20.51 2.62
C LYS A 42 -7.35 21.25 2.04
N LEU A 43 -6.78 20.76 0.95
CA LEU A 43 -5.71 21.42 0.19
C LEU A 43 -6.24 22.48 -0.79
N GLY A 44 -7.57 22.71 -0.85
CA GLY A 44 -8.17 23.67 -1.76
C GLY A 44 -8.21 23.22 -3.22
N LEU A 45 -8.17 21.91 -3.48
CA LEU A 45 -8.19 21.31 -4.80
C LEU A 45 -9.60 20.89 -5.20
N HIS A 46 -9.92 20.94 -6.49
CA HIS A 46 -11.00 20.18 -7.07
C HIS A 46 -10.49 18.79 -7.37
N TYR A 47 -10.69 17.84 -6.44
CA TYR A 47 -10.14 16.51 -6.51
C TYR A 47 -11.25 15.49 -6.69
N VAL A 48 -11.23 14.74 -7.78
CA VAL A 48 -12.21 13.70 -8.11
C VAL A 48 -11.49 12.36 -8.20
N TYR A 49 -12.01 11.37 -7.48
CA TYR A 49 -11.43 10.03 -7.47
C TYR A 49 -12.44 8.97 -7.96
N ARG A 50 -12.12 8.27 -9.04
CA ARG A 50 -12.99 7.25 -9.66
C ARG A 50 -12.49 5.85 -9.41
N ARG A 51 -13.42 4.95 -9.04
CA ARG A 51 -13.16 3.50 -9.04
C ARG A 51 -13.44 2.95 -10.42
N ILE A 52 -12.49 2.20 -10.98
CA ILE A 52 -12.56 1.47 -12.24
C ILE A 52 -12.45 -0.01 -11.86
N ASP A 53 -13.57 -0.56 -11.39
CA ASP A 53 -13.66 -1.91 -10.84
C ASP A 53 -13.90 -2.92 -11.96
N LEU A 54 -12.88 -3.75 -12.26
CA LEU A 54 -12.93 -4.75 -13.31
C LEU A 54 -14.08 -5.75 -13.10
N GLU A 55 -14.32 -6.16 -11.84
CA GLU A 55 -15.41 -7.09 -11.52
C GLU A 55 -16.78 -6.45 -11.80
N ALA A 56 -16.99 -5.22 -11.35
CA ALA A 56 -18.24 -4.49 -11.58
C ALA A 56 -18.50 -4.20 -13.07
N LEU A 57 -17.42 -3.96 -13.83
CA LEU A 57 -17.49 -3.73 -15.28
C LEU A 57 -17.55 -5.02 -16.10
N LYS A 58 -17.42 -6.19 -15.47
CA LYS A 58 -17.34 -7.52 -16.13
C LYS A 58 -16.17 -7.59 -17.13
N LEU A 59 -15.06 -6.97 -16.77
CA LEU A 59 -13.82 -6.97 -17.52
C LEU A 59 -12.77 -7.84 -16.81
N ASP A 60 -11.83 -8.34 -17.57
CA ASP A 60 -10.64 -9.01 -17.07
C ASP A 60 -9.38 -8.14 -17.22
N ILE A 61 -8.23 -8.67 -16.86
CA ILE A 61 -6.96 -7.97 -16.91
C ILE A 61 -6.54 -7.58 -18.34
N ALA A 62 -7.07 -8.24 -19.37
CA ALA A 62 -6.76 -7.93 -20.77
C ALA A 62 -7.31 -6.55 -21.20
N ALA A 63 -8.30 -6.00 -20.48
CA ALA A 63 -8.81 -4.65 -20.70
C ALA A 63 -7.86 -3.53 -20.19
N LEU A 64 -6.82 -3.86 -19.42
CA LEU A 64 -5.96 -2.87 -18.78
C LEU A 64 -5.29 -1.89 -19.76
N PRO A 65 -4.77 -2.29 -20.94
CA PRO A 65 -4.18 -1.37 -21.91
C PRO A 65 -5.19 -0.31 -22.41
N ASP A 66 -6.41 -0.73 -22.70
CA ASP A 66 -7.47 0.17 -23.17
C ASP A 66 -7.93 1.13 -22.07
N LEU A 67 -8.07 0.64 -20.84
CA LEU A 67 -8.43 1.46 -19.68
C LEU A 67 -7.38 2.52 -19.36
N LEU A 68 -6.09 2.18 -19.41
CA LEU A 68 -5.01 3.15 -19.26
C LEU A 68 -5.04 4.22 -20.34
N THR A 69 -5.19 3.80 -21.60
CA THR A 69 -5.25 4.71 -22.75
C THR A 69 -6.48 5.62 -22.67
N ALA A 70 -7.63 5.08 -22.27
CA ALA A 70 -8.85 5.87 -22.08
C ALA A 70 -8.68 6.89 -20.94
N ALA A 71 -8.12 6.50 -19.80
CA ALA A 71 -7.88 7.41 -18.68
C ALA A 71 -6.95 8.56 -19.07
N GLU A 72 -5.84 8.26 -19.75
CA GLU A 72 -4.91 9.27 -20.23
C GLU A 72 -5.60 10.27 -21.20
N ARG A 73 -6.37 9.77 -22.17
CA ARG A 73 -7.12 10.61 -23.14
C ARG A 73 -8.24 11.43 -22.50
N MET A 74 -8.82 10.94 -21.42
CA MET A 74 -9.84 11.66 -20.64
C MET A 74 -9.24 12.66 -19.63
N GLY A 75 -7.91 12.81 -19.59
CA GLY A 75 -7.23 13.81 -18.78
C GLY A 75 -7.07 13.41 -17.31
N PHE A 76 -7.01 12.11 -17.00
CA PHE A 76 -6.60 11.68 -15.67
C PHE A 76 -5.17 12.12 -15.39
N ASN A 77 -4.91 12.58 -14.16
CA ASN A 77 -3.57 12.92 -13.69
C ASN A 77 -2.78 11.67 -13.28
N GLY A 78 -3.48 10.60 -12.92
CA GLY A 78 -2.87 9.33 -12.57
C GLY A 78 -3.88 8.31 -12.06
N LEU A 79 -3.38 7.10 -11.82
CA LEU A 79 -4.18 5.96 -11.38
C LEU A 79 -3.46 5.20 -10.28
N ASN A 80 -4.16 4.88 -9.20
CA ASN A 80 -3.73 3.80 -8.33
C ASN A 80 -4.08 2.45 -8.97
N ILE A 81 -3.22 1.48 -8.75
CA ILE A 81 -3.31 0.13 -9.33
C ILE A 81 -3.31 -0.88 -8.19
N THR A 82 -4.30 -1.78 -8.18
CA THR A 82 -4.36 -2.85 -7.19
C THR A 82 -4.57 -4.21 -7.85
N TYR A 83 -4.78 -5.25 -7.05
CA TYR A 83 -4.98 -6.62 -7.54
C TYR A 83 -6.08 -6.68 -8.62
N PRO A 84 -5.87 -7.39 -9.72
CA PRO A 84 -4.69 -8.19 -10.08
C PRO A 84 -3.67 -7.43 -10.97
N CYS A 85 -3.76 -6.12 -11.12
CA CYS A 85 -3.12 -5.33 -12.17
C CYS A 85 -1.69 -4.87 -11.85
N LYS A 86 -1.19 -4.97 -10.61
CA LYS A 86 0.09 -4.36 -10.17
C LYS A 86 1.32 -4.78 -10.98
N GLN A 87 1.37 -6.02 -11.46
CA GLN A 87 2.46 -6.51 -12.32
C GLN A 87 2.13 -6.34 -13.81
N ALA A 88 0.88 -6.58 -14.18
CA ALA A 88 0.43 -6.52 -15.57
C ALA A 88 0.49 -5.09 -16.16
N VAL A 89 0.50 -4.06 -15.32
CA VAL A 89 0.61 -2.67 -15.77
C VAL A 89 2.02 -2.31 -16.22
N ILE A 90 3.06 -2.98 -15.71
CA ILE A 90 4.47 -2.64 -15.94
C ILE A 90 4.83 -2.52 -17.43
N PRO A 91 4.51 -3.51 -18.31
CA PRO A 91 4.87 -3.44 -19.73
C PRO A 91 4.11 -2.33 -20.49
N LEU A 92 3.15 -1.65 -19.85
CA LEU A 92 2.34 -0.57 -20.44
C LEU A 92 2.84 0.82 -20.03
N LEU A 93 3.95 0.89 -19.29
CA LEU A 93 4.51 2.11 -18.73
C LEU A 93 5.79 2.50 -19.47
N ASP A 94 6.05 3.82 -19.54
CA ASP A 94 7.23 4.36 -20.19
C ASP A 94 8.45 4.38 -19.25
N ASP A 95 8.22 4.50 -17.94
CA ASP A 95 9.28 4.50 -16.94
C ASP A 95 8.77 3.99 -15.57
N LEU A 96 9.71 3.63 -14.71
CA LEU A 96 9.47 3.17 -13.36
C LEU A 96 10.38 3.90 -12.38
N SER A 97 9.84 4.26 -11.21
CA SER A 97 10.69 4.64 -10.08
C SER A 97 11.61 3.48 -9.67
N ASP A 98 12.71 3.81 -9.01
CA ASP A 98 13.67 2.78 -8.55
C ASP A 98 13.01 1.72 -7.69
N ASP A 99 12.10 2.13 -6.78
CA ASP A 99 11.35 1.21 -5.92
C ASP A 99 10.39 0.32 -6.71
N ALA A 100 9.63 0.89 -7.66
CA ALA A 100 8.72 0.11 -8.49
C ALA A 100 9.48 -0.92 -9.35
N ARG A 101 10.62 -0.52 -9.90
CA ARG A 101 11.54 -1.41 -10.65
C ARG A 101 12.09 -2.50 -9.74
N ALA A 102 12.49 -2.11 -8.56
CA ALA A 102 13.03 -2.99 -7.55
C ALA A 102 12.02 -4.03 -7.06
N LEU A 103 10.75 -3.66 -6.92
CA LEU A 103 9.68 -4.52 -6.44
C LEU A 103 9.01 -5.35 -7.54
N GLY A 104 9.23 -5.01 -8.81
CA GLY A 104 8.49 -5.64 -9.91
C GLY A 104 6.97 -5.48 -9.79
N ALA A 105 6.51 -4.41 -9.14
CA ALA A 105 5.09 -4.13 -8.91
C ALA A 105 4.84 -2.62 -8.83
N VAL A 106 3.76 -2.18 -9.45
CA VAL A 106 3.31 -0.78 -9.47
C VAL A 106 1.95 -0.68 -8.82
N ASN A 107 1.80 0.23 -7.85
CA ASN A 107 0.50 0.57 -7.27
C ASN A 107 0.04 1.98 -7.61
N THR A 108 0.87 2.80 -8.28
CA THR A 108 0.57 4.18 -8.63
C THR A 108 1.18 4.50 -9.99
N VAL A 109 0.36 4.96 -10.94
CA VAL A 109 0.78 5.42 -12.28
C VAL A 109 0.51 6.92 -12.38
N LEU A 110 1.55 7.70 -12.63
CA LEU A 110 1.46 9.13 -12.90
C LEU A 110 1.43 9.36 -14.42
N PHE A 111 0.46 10.13 -14.91
CA PHE A 111 0.46 10.65 -16.28
C PHE A 111 1.08 12.05 -16.29
N LYS A 112 2.25 12.17 -16.88
CA LYS A 112 2.99 13.46 -16.90
C LYS A 112 3.81 13.58 -18.18
N ASP A 113 3.70 14.73 -18.83
CA ASP A 113 4.48 15.08 -20.03
C ASP A 113 4.38 14.02 -21.14
N GLY A 114 3.18 13.43 -21.32
CA GLY A 114 2.92 12.36 -22.30
C GLY A 114 3.55 11.01 -21.94
N LYS A 115 3.98 10.82 -20.70
CA LYS A 115 4.55 9.57 -20.19
C LYS A 115 3.69 8.96 -19.09
N ARG A 116 3.72 7.64 -19.00
CA ARG A 116 3.16 6.82 -17.94
C ARG A 116 4.28 6.39 -17.01
N ILE A 117 4.37 6.95 -15.81
CA ILE A 117 5.45 6.67 -14.86
C ILE A 117 4.91 5.84 -13.71
N GLY A 118 5.47 4.66 -13.50
CA GLY A 118 5.05 3.74 -12.45
C GLY A 118 5.80 3.94 -11.13
N HIS A 119 5.07 3.95 -10.03
CA HIS A 119 5.58 4.05 -8.68
C HIS A 119 5.01 2.93 -7.80
N ASN A 120 5.66 2.70 -6.66
CA ASN A 120 5.12 1.82 -5.62
C ASN A 120 5.16 2.54 -4.27
N THR A 121 3.99 2.82 -3.72
CA THR A 121 3.82 3.48 -2.41
C THR A 121 3.44 2.51 -1.30
N ASP A 122 3.30 1.21 -1.59
CA ASP A 122 2.94 0.21 -0.58
C ASP A 122 4.06 0.03 0.44
N TRP A 123 5.32 -0.05 -0.03
CA TRP A 123 6.47 -0.25 0.84
C TRP A 123 6.70 0.95 1.76
N SER A 124 6.65 2.17 1.24
CA SER A 124 6.83 3.40 2.02
C SER A 124 5.67 3.60 3.00
N GLY A 125 4.45 3.28 2.57
CA GLY A 125 3.26 3.29 3.42
C GLY A 125 3.38 2.34 4.61
N PHE A 126 3.84 1.11 4.37
CA PHE A 126 4.10 0.15 5.45
C PHE A 126 5.23 0.61 6.37
N ALA A 127 6.36 1.07 5.83
CA ALA A 127 7.50 1.51 6.64
C ALA A 127 7.10 2.67 7.58
N ARG A 128 6.38 3.67 7.09
CA ARG A 128 5.88 4.79 7.91
C ARG A 128 4.90 4.34 8.98
N ALA A 129 3.96 3.46 8.62
CA ALA A 129 3.01 2.88 9.58
C ALA A 129 3.73 2.10 10.68
N PHE A 130 4.73 1.30 10.30
CA PHE A 130 5.52 0.48 11.21
C PHE A 130 6.32 1.34 12.19
N GLN A 131 7.06 2.33 11.69
CA GLN A 131 7.84 3.25 12.52
C GLN A 131 6.99 4.01 13.54
N ARG A 132 5.74 4.34 13.16
CA ARG A 132 4.80 5.02 14.06
C ARG A 132 4.17 4.06 15.09
N GLY A 133 3.72 2.88 14.66
CA GLY A 133 2.91 1.97 15.47
C GLY A 133 3.73 1.01 16.33
N LEU A 134 4.92 0.66 15.85
CA LEU A 134 5.85 -0.28 16.50
C LEU A 134 7.25 0.34 16.63
N PRO A 135 7.39 1.53 17.25
CA PRO A 135 8.71 2.10 17.50
C PRO A 135 9.49 1.17 18.43
N ASP A 136 10.82 1.14 18.28
CA ASP A 136 11.78 0.46 19.17
C ASP A 136 11.61 -1.07 19.27
N VAL A 137 10.91 -1.72 18.33
CA VAL A 137 10.89 -3.19 18.27
C VAL A 137 12.14 -3.72 17.58
N SER A 138 12.56 -4.92 17.99
CA SER A 138 13.69 -5.60 17.34
C SER A 138 13.32 -6.09 15.94
N LEU A 139 14.18 -5.81 14.96
CA LEU A 139 14.12 -6.32 13.60
C LEU A 139 15.22 -7.37 13.32
N GLU A 140 15.78 -8.01 14.38
CA GLU A 140 16.86 -8.99 14.23
C GLU A 140 16.40 -10.22 13.43
N ARG A 141 15.23 -10.76 13.75
CA ARG A 141 14.65 -11.94 13.09
C ARG A 141 13.18 -11.71 12.81
N VAL A 142 12.86 -11.58 11.53
CA VAL A 142 11.50 -11.34 11.05
C VAL A 142 11.03 -12.54 10.24
N VAL A 143 9.83 -13.01 10.53
CA VAL A 143 9.12 -14.01 9.72
C VAL A 143 8.00 -13.32 8.96
N GLN A 144 7.83 -13.66 7.69
CA GLN A 144 6.74 -13.12 6.88
C GLN A 144 5.93 -14.24 6.24
N LEU A 145 4.62 -14.12 6.32
CA LEU A 145 3.65 -14.95 5.59
C LEU A 145 3.12 -14.18 4.40
N GLY A 146 3.28 -14.77 3.21
CA GLY A 146 2.85 -14.21 1.94
C GLY A 146 4.00 -13.55 1.17
N ALA A 147 4.19 -14.02 -0.07
CA ALA A 147 5.20 -13.55 -1.03
C ALA A 147 4.57 -13.03 -2.33
N GLY A 148 3.32 -12.57 -2.29
CA GLY A 148 2.64 -11.89 -3.39
C GLY A 148 3.09 -10.43 -3.54
N GLY A 149 2.44 -9.65 -4.39
CA GLY A 149 2.83 -8.25 -4.64
C GLY A 149 2.86 -7.36 -3.40
N ALA A 150 1.89 -7.48 -2.48
CA ALA A 150 1.93 -6.77 -1.21
C ALA A 150 3.02 -7.35 -0.28
N GLY A 151 3.20 -8.68 -0.28
CA GLY A 151 4.27 -9.34 0.48
C GLY A 151 5.66 -8.88 0.04
N ALA A 152 5.91 -8.72 -1.25
CA ALA A 152 7.16 -8.18 -1.78
C ALA A 152 7.42 -6.75 -1.28
N ALA A 153 6.38 -5.89 -1.27
CA ALA A 153 6.50 -4.53 -0.79
C ALA A 153 6.83 -4.45 0.70
N VAL A 154 6.17 -5.24 1.55
CA VAL A 154 6.43 -5.20 3.00
C VAL A 154 7.74 -5.89 3.38
N ALA A 155 8.15 -6.95 2.64
CA ALA A 155 9.48 -7.55 2.79
C ALA A 155 10.59 -6.55 2.48
N HIS A 156 10.45 -5.83 1.34
CA HIS A 156 11.36 -4.75 0.98
C HIS A 156 11.41 -3.66 2.05
N ALA A 157 10.24 -3.25 2.58
CA ALA A 157 10.16 -2.27 3.65
C ALA A 157 10.87 -2.74 4.93
N ALA A 158 10.66 -3.99 5.36
CA ALA A 158 11.30 -4.55 6.54
C ALA A 158 12.84 -4.53 6.41
N LEU A 159 13.37 -4.90 5.23
CA LEU A 159 14.80 -4.88 4.95
C LEU A 159 15.36 -3.45 4.89
N ASN A 160 14.65 -2.50 4.31
CA ASN A 160 15.03 -1.08 4.31
C ASN A 160 15.03 -0.48 5.73
N MET A 161 14.14 -0.94 6.61
CA MET A 161 14.13 -0.54 8.02
C MET A 161 15.24 -1.21 8.84
N GLY A 162 16.01 -2.11 8.23
CA GLY A 162 17.20 -2.73 8.86
C GLY A 162 16.98 -4.12 9.44
N ALA A 163 15.97 -4.86 8.99
CA ALA A 163 15.82 -6.27 9.33
C ALA A 163 17.10 -7.04 9.00
N LYS A 164 17.64 -7.76 10.00
CA LYS A 164 18.89 -8.52 9.87
C LYS A 164 18.68 -9.87 9.23
N SER A 165 17.54 -10.47 9.52
CA SER A 165 17.12 -11.72 8.91
C SER A 165 15.63 -11.67 8.60
N LEU A 166 15.26 -12.18 7.41
CA LEU A 166 13.88 -12.28 6.95
C LEU A 166 13.64 -13.69 6.39
N THR A 167 12.71 -14.41 7.02
CA THR A 167 12.31 -15.74 6.55
C THR A 167 10.91 -15.67 5.96
N LEU A 168 10.78 -16.04 4.68
CA LEU A 168 9.55 -15.92 3.90
C LEU A 168 8.84 -17.27 3.82
N PHE A 169 7.53 -17.24 4.00
CA PHE A 169 6.63 -18.36 3.78
C PHE A 169 5.50 -17.98 2.83
N ASP A 170 5.14 -18.87 1.94
CA ASP A 170 3.95 -18.76 1.09
C ASP A 170 3.40 -20.17 0.86
N VAL A 171 2.11 -20.26 0.57
CA VAL A 171 1.48 -21.55 0.16
C VAL A 171 2.10 -22.10 -1.12
N ASP A 172 2.63 -21.22 -1.97
CA ASP A 172 3.49 -21.51 -3.09
C ASP A 172 4.96 -21.32 -2.67
N ALA A 173 5.60 -22.40 -2.28
CA ALA A 173 7.01 -22.37 -1.85
C ALA A 173 7.97 -21.80 -2.92
N THR A 174 7.64 -21.98 -4.21
CA THR A 174 8.45 -21.42 -5.31
C THR A 174 8.40 -19.90 -5.29
N ARG A 175 7.25 -19.31 -5.00
CA ARG A 175 7.08 -17.86 -4.89
C ARG A 175 7.89 -17.30 -3.72
N ALA A 176 7.86 -17.96 -2.56
CA ALA A 176 8.67 -17.57 -1.41
C ALA A 176 10.17 -17.65 -1.72
N ALA A 177 10.62 -18.73 -2.37
CA ALA A 177 12.02 -18.91 -2.76
C ALA A 177 12.50 -17.86 -3.76
N SER A 178 11.72 -17.58 -4.81
CA SER A 178 12.04 -16.57 -5.81
C SER A 178 12.16 -15.18 -5.20
N LEU A 179 11.20 -14.79 -4.36
CA LEU A 179 11.26 -13.51 -3.67
C LEU A 179 12.45 -13.41 -2.72
N ALA A 180 12.76 -14.49 -1.98
CA ALA A 180 13.92 -14.53 -1.10
C ALA A 180 15.22 -14.32 -1.88
N GLU A 181 15.38 -14.99 -3.02
CA GLU A 181 16.56 -14.86 -3.89
C GLU A 181 16.72 -13.42 -4.43
N GLU A 182 15.64 -12.80 -4.88
CA GLU A 182 15.66 -11.42 -5.39
C GLU A 182 16.03 -10.43 -4.27
N LEU A 183 15.44 -10.57 -3.09
CA LEU A 183 15.71 -9.72 -1.95
C LEU A 183 17.13 -9.93 -1.40
N GLN A 184 17.63 -11.17 -1.36
CA GLN A 184 19.00 -11.46 -0.92
C GLN A 184 20.05 -10.79 -1.82
N LYS A 185 19.82 -10.75 -3.14
CA LYS A 185 20.70 -10.03 -4.09
C LYS A 185 20.71 -8.52 -3.83
N ARG A 186 19.56 -7.96 -3.46
CA ARG A 186 19.40 -6.52 -3.22
C ARG A 186 19.89 -6.07 -1.85
N PHE A 187 19.72 -6.92 -0.84
CA PHE A 187 20.09 -6.65 0.55
C PHE A 187 21.16 -7.65 1.04
N PRO A 188 22.39 -7.59 0.49
CA PRO A 188 23.43 -8.59 0.80
C PRO A 188 23.89 -8.60 2.25
N ALA A 189 23.59 -7.53 3.01
CA ALA A 189 23.92 -7.42 4.44
C ALA A 189 22.90 -8.11 5.35
N ALA A 190 21.72 -8.48 4.84
CA ALA A 190 20.70 -9.21 5.57
C ALA A 190 20.71 -10.69 5.16
N ALA A 191 20.24 -11.57 6.04
CA ALA A 191 20.02 -12.97 5.71
C ALA A 191 18.57 -13.17 5.26
N VAL A 192 18.33 -13.40 3.96
CA VAL A 192 16.98 -13.59 3.42
C VAL A 192 16.84 -15.00 2.87
N SER A 193 15.81 -15.72 3.30
CA SER A 193 15.57 -17.11 2.88
C SER A 193 14.08 -17.47 2.84
N ALA A 194 13.74 -18.48 2.06
CA ALA A 194 12.47 -19.18 2.23
C ALA A 194 12.57 -20.16 3.41
N GLY A 195 11.55 -20.21 4.24
CA GLY A 195 11.51 -21.07 5.40
C GLY A 195 11.02 -22.49 5.07
N SER A 196 11.50 -23.48 5.84
CA SER A 196 11.08 -24.87 5.76
C SER A 196 10.14 -25.29 6.91
N SER A 197 10.29 -24.68 8.08
CA SER A 197 9.49 -24.93 9.28
C SER A 197 9.02 -23.61 9.87
N LEU A 198 7.72 -23.34 9.77
CA LEU A 198 7.12 -22.12 10.33
C LEU A 198 7.25 -22.10 11.86
N ALA A 199 7.04 -23.23 12.52
CA ALA A 199 7.11 -23.33 13.97
C ALA A 199 8.52 -23.00 14.50
N GLU A 200 9.57 -23.57 13.90
CA GLU A 200 10.95 -23.27 14.29
C GLU A 200 11.34 -21.82 14.03
N SER A 201 10.91 -21.29 12.88
CA SER A 201 11.20 -19.91 12.51
C SER A 201 10.54 -18.91 13.47
N LEU A 202 9.27 -19.13 13.84
CA LEU A 202 8.54 -18.27 14.76
C LEU A 202 9.06 -18.38 16.19
N ALA A 203 9.43 -19.56 16.65
CA ALA A 203 9.99 -19.75 17.99
C ALA A 203 11.27 -18.91 18.23
N ALA A 204 12.00 -18.58 17.17
CA ALA A 204 13.22 -17.75 17.25
C ALA A 204 12.99 -16.30 16.81
N ALA A 205 11.81 -15.94 16.32
CA ALA A 205 11.55 -14.62 15.72
C ALA A 205 11.35 -13.52 16.77
N ASN A 206 11.62 -12.29 16.36
CA ASN A 206 11.24 -11.08 17.07
C ASN A 206 9.91 -10.52 16.53
N GLY A 207 9.59 -10.82 15.28
CA GLY A 207 8.39 -10.30 14.65
C GLY A 207 7.83 -11.14 13.53
N LEU A 208 6.53 -10.99 13.36
CA LEU A 208 5.73 -11.60 12.30
C LEU A 208 5.07 -10.53 11.45
N ILE A 209 5.27 -10.60 10.14
CA ILE A 209 4.53 -9.83 9.15
C ILE A 209 3.56 -10.80 8.44
N HIS A 210 2.28 -10.48 8.47
CA HIS A 210 1.27 -11.20 7.72
C HIS A 210 0.84 -10.39 6.49
N ALA A 211 1.06 -10.98 5.32
CA ALA A 211 0.81 -10.36 4.02
C ALA A 211 0.04 -11.30 3.06
N THR A 212 -0.83 -12.15 3.63
CA THR A 212 -1.76 -13.00 2.86
C THR A 212 -3.18 -12.44 2.92
N PRO A 213 -4.10 -12.86 2.06
CA PRO A 213 -5.49 -12.44 2.13
C PRO A 213 -6.30 -13.09 3.27
N THR A 214 -5.74 -14.06 4.02
CA THR A 214 -6.43 -14.69 5.16
C THR A 214 -6.72 -13.63 6.25
N GLY A 215 -7.91 -13.67 6.81
CA GLY A 215 -8.34 -12.65 7.77
C GLY A 215 -9.12 -11.48 7.16
N MET A 216 -9.14 -11.35 5.82
CA MET A 216 -10.05 -10.42 5.13
C MET A 216 -11.51 -10.83 5.35
N ALA A 217 -12.44 -9.87 5.29
CA ALA A 217 -13.88 -10.15 5.43
C ALA A 217 -14.39 -11.23 4.47
N LYS A 218 -13.85 -11.30 3.25
CA LYS A 218 -14.18 -12.32 2.23
C LYS A 218 -13.46 -13.66 2.45
N LEU A 219 -12.39 -13.68 3.26
CA LEU A 219 -11.58 -14.89 3.56
C LEU A 219 -11.21 -14.91 5.04
N PRO A 220 -12.18 -15.08 5.94
CA PRO A 220 -11.94 -15.04 7.39
C PRO A 220 -11.09 -16.22 7.85
N GLY A 221 -10.44 -16.07 9.00
CA GLY A 221 -9.64 -17.11 9.64
C GLY A 221 -8.29 -16.63 10.10
N LEU A 222 -7.50 -17.58 10.60
CA LEU A 222 -6.14 -17.39 11.06
C LEU A 222 -5.16 -17.90 10.01
N PRO A 223 -4.08 -17.16 9.72
CA PRO A 223 -3.07 -17.58 8.74
C PRO A 223 -2.12 -18.65 9.30
N LEU A 224 -2.13 -18.86 10.61
CA LEU A 224 -1.27 -19.82 11.31
C LEU A 224 -1.96 -20.32 12.60
N PRO A 225 -1.53 -21.45 13.17
CA PRO A 225 -1.95 -21.89 14.50
C PRO A 225 -1.54 -20.88 15.58
N VAL A 226 -2.48 -20.52 16.48
CA VAL A 226 -2.27 -19.53 17.54
C VAL A 226 -1.13 -19.94 18.50
N GLU A 227 -0.93 -21.23 18.69
CA GLU A 227 0.09 -21.82 19.54
C GLU A 227 1.52 -21.47 19.10
N LEU A 228 1.69 -21.02 17.87
CA LEU A 228 2.98 -20.55 17.36
C LEU A 228 3.29 -19.10 17.72
N LEU A 229 2.31 -18.35 18.24
CA LEU A 229 2.52 -16.99 18.73
C LEU A 229 3.06 -17.03 20.15
N HIS A 230 3.96 -16.09 20.47
CA HIS A 230 4.46 -15.90 21.84
C HIS A 230 4.56 -14.40 22.15
N ARG A 231 4.48 -14.05 23.44
CA ARG A 231 4.36 -12.66 23.91
C ARG A 231 5.49 -11.69 23.49
N ASP A 232 6.65 -12.24 23.13
CA ASP A 232 7.82 -11.44 22.75
C ASP A 232 7.83 -11.09 21.25
N LEU A 233 6.85 -11.61 20.49
CA LEU A 233 6.64 -11.21 19.10
C LEU A 233 5.96 -9.84 19.01
N TRP A 234 6.36 -9.04 18.05
CA TRP A 234 5.46 -8.07 17.45
C TRP A 234 4.78 -8.69 16.22
N VAL A 235 3.54 -8.30 15.96
CA VAL A 235 2.74 -8.85 14.85
C VAL A 235 2.18 -7.70 14.03
N ALA A 236 2.58 -7.62 12.76
CA ALA A 236 2.04 -6.69 11.78
C ALA A 236 1.17 -7.44 10.77
N ASP A 237 -0.08 -7.03 10.63
CA ASP A 237 -1.01 -7.59 9.65
C ASP A 237 -1.37 -6.50 8.64
N ILE A 238 -1.13 -6.75 7.33
CA ILE A 238 -1.47 -5.76 6.30
C ILE A 238 -2.96 -5.78 5.90
N VAL A 239 -3.73 -6.75 6.35
CA VAL A 239 -5.18 -6.71 6.21
C VAL A 239 -5.73 -5.51 6.98
N TYR A 240 -6.56 -4.70 6.33
CA TYR A 240 -7.17 -3.51 6.93
C TYR A 240 -8.71 -3.52 6.91
N PHE A 241 -9.30 -4.58 6.38
CA PHE A 241 -10.74 -4.80 6.42
C PHE A 241 -11.07 -6.28 6.65
N PRO A 242 -11.48 -6.66 7.88
CA PRO A 242 -11.65 -5.78 9.07
C PRO A 242 -10.30 -5.24 9.58
N ILE A 243 -10.35 -4.11 10.33
CA ILE A 243 -9.13 -3.51 10.90
C ILE A 243 -8.57 -4.34 12.07
N ARG A 244 -9.43 -5.06 12.76
CA ARG A 244 -9.09 -6.05 13.79
C ARG A 244 -9.33 -7.43 13.20
N THR A 245 -8.27 -8.06 12.78
CA THR A 245 -8.29 -9.44 12.26
C THR A 245 -8.21 -10.44 13.41
N ALA A 246 -8.64 -11.67 13.17
CA ALA A 246 -8.49 -12.75 14.15
C ALA A 246 -7.02 -12.95 14.58
N LEU A 247 -6.06 -12.72 13.67
CA LEU A 247 -4.63 -12.78 13.99
C LEU A 247 -4.24 -11.71 15.02
N LEU A 248 -4.64 -10.45 14.79
CA LEU A 248 -4.33 -9.35 15.72
C LEU A 248 -4.99 -9.54 17.07
N GLU A 249 -6.25 -10.00 17.10
CA GLU A 249 -6.94 -10.28 18.35
C GLU A 249 -6.26 -11.42 19.14
N ALA A 250 -5.86 -12.50 18.48
CA ALA A 250 -5.13 -13.60 19.12
C ALA A 250 -3.76 -13.12 19.64
N ALA A 251 -3.02 -12.33 18.86
CA ALA A 251 -1.73 -11.78 19.26
C ALA A 251 -1.84 -10.83 20.46
N GLU A 252 -2.83 -9.94 20.47
CA GLU A 252 -3.11 -9.04 21.60
C GLU A 252 -3.47 -9.80 22.88
N ALA A 253 -4.27 -10.87 22.77
CA ALA A 253 -4.65 -11.69 23.91
C ALA A 253 -3.45 -12.39 24.58
N ILE A 254 -2.38 -12.66 23.84
CA ILE A 254 -1.12 -13.24 24.34
C ILE A 254 -0.20 -12.15 24.89
N GLY A 255 -0.44 -10.86 24.56
CA GLY A 255 0.37 -9.72 24.98
C GLY A 255 1.40 -9.27 23.95
N CYS A 256 1.27 -9.66 22.69
CA CYS A 256 2.10 -9.14 21.61
C CYS A 256 1.81 -7.66 21.35
N ARG A 257 2.82 -6.93 20.90
CA ARG A 257 2.60 -5.62 20.27
C ARG A 257 2.09 -5.84 18.84
N THR A 258 1.05 -5.10 18.44
CA THR A 258 0.38 -5.34 17.15
C THR A 258 0.36 -4.08 16.29
N LEU A 259 0.32 -4.28 14.96
CA LEU A 259 0.13 -3.24 13.96
C LEU A 259 -0.89 -3.72 12.93
N SER A 260 -1.98 -2.97 12.75
CA SER A 260 -2.96 -3.23 11.70
C SER A 260 -2.57 -2.61 10.37
N GLY A 261 -3.13 -3.13 9.27
CA GLY A 261 -2.90 -2.64 7.91
C GLY A 261 -3.48 -1.25 7.62
N GLY A 262 -4.28 -0.69 8.54
CA GLY A 262 -4.88 0.63 8.35
C GLY A 262 -3.86 1.75 8.15
N GLY A 263 -2.76 1.73 8.90
CA GLY A 263 -1.68 2.70 8.72
C GLY A 263 -1.04 2.63 7.33
N MET A 264 -0.75 1.43 6.84
CA MET A 264 -0.24 1.23 5.47
C MET A 264 -1.22 1.78 4.43
N ALA A 265 -2.53 1.50 4.57
CA ALA A 265 -3.56 2.00 3.65
C ALA A 265 -3.61 3.54 3.62
N VAL A 266 -3.40 4.21 4.76
CA VAL A 266 -3.34 5.67 4.84
C VAL A 266 -2.07 6.22 4.20
N TYR A 267 -0.90 5.76 4.63
CA TYR A 267 0.36 6.36 4.19
C TYR A 267 0.65 6.11 2.70
N GLN A 268 0.25 4.95 2.14
CA GLN A 268 0.34 4.74 0.70
C GLN A 268 -0.55 5.71 -0.08
N ALA A 269 -1.74 6.07 0.45
CA ALA A 269 -2.62 7.05 -0.17
C ALA A 269 -2.03 8.48 -0.11
N VAL A 270 -1.43 8.84 1.03
CA VAL A 270 -0.70 10.12 1.20
C VAL A 270 0.45 10.22 0.17
N ASP A 271 1.26 9.17 0.04
CA ASP A 271 2.38 9.16 -0.89
C ASP A 271 1.91 9.18 -2.36
N ALA A 272 0.83 8.47 -2.69
CA ALA A 272 0.22 8.52 -4.03
C ALA A 272 -0.31 9.94 -4.35
N MET A 273 -0.98 10.58 -3.39
CA MET A 273 -1.49 11.94 -3.58
C MET A 273 -0.35 12.95 -3.79
N ARG A 274 0.75 12.81 -3.05
CA ARG A 274 1.97 13.62 -3.26
C ARG A 274 2.52 13.44 -4.68
N ILE A 275 2.55 12.20 -5.19
CA ILE A 275 3.00 11.89 -6.57
C ILE A 275 2.07 12.56 -7.59
N PHE A 276 0.75 12.48 -7.42
CA PHE A 276 -0.21 13.07 -8.35
C PHE A 276 -0.20 14.59 -8.37
N THR A 277 -0.03 15.22 -7.21
CA THR A 277 -0.24 16.66 -7.06
C THR A 277 1.03 17.48 -6.93
N GLY A 278 2.14 16.86 -6.49
CA GLY A 278 3.35 17.55 -6.07
C GLY A 278 3.21 18.31 -4.75
N LEU A 279 2.04 18.25 -4.09
CA LEU A 279 1.78 18.86 -2.79
C LEU A 279 2.04 17.87 -1.65
N GLU A 280 2.22 18.39 -0.43
CA GLU A 280 2.39 17.57 0.76
C GLU A 280 1.04 17.42 1.50
N PRO A 281 0.40 16.23 1.46
CA PRO A 281 -0.82 15.98 2.22
C PRO A 281 -0.53 15.87 3.71
N ASP A 282 -1.51 16.25 4.55
CA ASP A 282 -1.42 16.08 5.99
C ASP A 282 -1.78 14.64 6.39
N ALA A 283 -0.76 13.84 6.65
CA ALA A 283 -0.92 12.42 6.97
C ALA A 283 -1.76 12.17 8.24
N GLU A 284 -1.70 13.05 9.24
CA GLU A 284 -2.50 12.92 10.48
C GLU A 284 -3.98 13.19 10.21
N ARG A 285 -4.27 14.16 9.38
CA ARG A 285 -5.65 14.47 8.96
C ARG A 285 -6.23 13.30 8.14
N VAL A 286 -5.45 12.75 7.18
CA VAL A 286 -5.88 11.59 6.39
C VAL A 286 -6.11 10.39 7.30
N TYR A 287 -5.23 10.16 8.29
CA TYR A 287 -5.36 9.08 9.26
C TYR A 287 -6.63 9.23 10.13
N SER A 288 -6.88 10.43 10.64
CA SER A 288 -8.08 10.75 11.44
C SER A 288 -9.35 10.54 10.61
N HIS A 289 -9.34 10.98 9.34
CA HIS A 289 -10.46 10.76 8.43
C HIS A 289 -10.70 9.26 8.17
N PHE A 290 -9.63 8.51 7.89
CA PHE A 290 -9.72 7.06 7.72
C PHE A 290 -10.36 6.37 8.94
N GLN A 291 -9.95 6.74 10.15
CA GLN A 291 -10.56 6.20 11.37
C GLN A 291 -12.07 6.50 11.46
N SER A 292 -12.49 7.70 11.06
CA SER A 292 -13.91 8.08 11.05
C SER A 292 -14.72 7.28 10.01
N LEU A 293 -14.11 6.87 8.90
CA LEU A 293 -14.75 6.05 7.87
C LEU A 293 -14.97 4.60 8.35
N LEU A 294 -14.10 4.09 9.21
CA LEU A 294 -14.23 2.73 9.78
C LEU A 294 -15.34 2.59 10.82
N GLN A 295 -15.85 3.72 11.33
CA GLN A 295 -16.93 3.75 12.36
C GLN A 295 -18.33 3.83 11.73
N ARG A 296 -18.41 4.00 10.42
CA ARG A 296 -19.67 4.10 9.65
C ARG A 296 -20.11 2.74 9.12
#